data_a008d99ba9ae57c7858ea9b48407d309
#
_entry.id   a008d99ba9ae57c7858ea9b48407d309
#
_cell.length_a   1.000
_cell.length_b   1.000
_cell.length_c   1.000
_cell.angle_alpha   90.00
_cell.angle_beta   90.00
_cell.angle_gamma   90.00
#
_symmetry.space_group_name_H-M   'P 1'
#
loop_
_entity.id
_entity.type
_entity.pdbx_description
1 polymer ?
#
loop_
_entity_poly.entity_id
_entity_poly.type
_entity_poly.pdbx_seq_one_letter_code
_entity_poly.pdbx_strand_id
1 'polypeptide(L)'
;SQTLHNLVDLTFTIRLQQRRKGEPALEPSERRRKIIEIISIRRYDTMRNLACEFGVSWQTIFRDMQVLAEEYPLIITRGNGGGVALPKGYYVSQRYLTPKQEGAIRRNLDVVNPEDRAIFESILSDFACKRDLDNTNT
;
A
#
# COMPACT_ATOMS: atom_id res chain seq x y z
N SER A 1 -6.23 12.69 -20.86
CA SER A 1 -5.21 11.66 -20.80
C SER A 1 -5.01 11.18 -19.38
N GLN A 2 -4.42 10.01 -19.25
CA GLN A 2 -4.18 9.41 -17.95
C GLN A 2 -3.20 10.22 -17.11
N THR A 3 -2.25 10.87 -17.75
CA THR A 3 -1.27 11.70 -17.07
C THR A 3 -1.94 12.91 -16.40
N LEU A 4 -2.84 13.56 -17.12
CA LEU A 4 -3.60 14.69 -16.56
C LEU A 4 -4.51 14.24 -15.42
N HIS A 5 -5.12 13.09 -15.57
CA HIS A 5 -5.98 12.53 -14.53
C HIS A 5 -5.17 12.25 -13.25
N ASN A 6 -3.99 11.69 -13.39
CA ASN A 6 -3.12 11.41 -12.26
C ASN A 6 -2.67 12.69 -11.56
N LEU A 7 -2.39 13.74 -12.33
CA LEU A 7 -2.02 15.04 -11.75
C LEU A 7 -3.17 15.67 -10.99
N VAL A 8 -4.38 15.59 -11.53
CA VAL A 8 -5.56 16.10 -10.83
C VAL A 8 -5.81 15.34 -9.53
N ASP A 9 -5.71 14.02 -9.56
CA ASP A 9 -5.89 13.19 -8.39
C ASP A 9 -4.83 13.49 -7.33
N LEU A 10 -3.58 13.67 -7.75
CA LEU A 10 -2.49 13.99 -6.84
C LEU A 10 -2.71 15.36 -6.17
N THR A 11 -3.11 16.36 -6.94
CA THR A 11 -3.40 17.69 -6.42
C THR A 11 -4.56 17.64 -5.42
N PHE A 12 -5.61 16.91 -5.76
CA PHE A 12 -6.77 16.74 -4.89
C PHE A 12 -6.37 16.06 -3.58
N THR A 13 -5.56 15.01 -3.66
CA THR A 13 -5.08 14.30 -2.49
C THR A 13 -4.26 15.21 -1.57
N ILE A 14 -3.37 16.01 -2.14
CA ILE A 14 -2.57 16.97 -1.38
C ILE A 14 -3.47 17.97 -0.67
N ARG A 15 -4.48 18.51 -1.37
CA ARG A 15 -5.42 19.48 -0.77
C ARG A 15 -6.18 18.89 0.40
N LEU A 16 -6.58 17.64 0.30
CA LEU A 16 -7.32 16.98 1.37
C LEU A 16 -6.48 16.80 2.64
N GLN A 17 -5.17 16.76 2.49
CA GLN A 17 -4.26 16.51 3.60
C GLN A 17 -3.77 17.78 4.26
N GLN A 18 -3.79 18.89 3.56
CA GLN A 18 -3.38 20.16 4.14
C GLN A 18 -4.43 20.63 5.14
N ARG A 19 -4.08 20.52 6.41
CA ARG A 19 -4.96 20.99 7.45
C ARG A 19 -4.94 22.51 7.48
N ARG A 20 -6.11 23.08 7.59
CA ARG A 20 -6.24 24.50 7.83
C ARG A 20 -5.89 24.80 9.28
N LYS A 21 -5.43 26.01 9.53
CA LYS A 21 -5.12 26.45 10.87
C LYS A 21 -6.38 26.33 11.74
N GLY A 22 -6.26 25.59 12.85
CA GLY A 22 -7.37 25.38 13.77
C GLY A 22 -8.15 24.10 13.55
N GLU A 23 -7.87 23.35 12.49
CA GLU A 23 -8.51 22.06 12.29
C GLU A 23 -7.92 21.00 13.22
N PRO A 24 -8.76 20.07 13.73
CA PRO A 24 -8.24 19.02 14.58
C PRO A 24 -7.33 18.07 13.79
N ALA A 25 -6.41 17.42 14.48
CA ALA A 25 -5.56 16.40 13.87
C ALA A 25 -6.41 15.22 13.41
N LEU A 26 -5.99 14.58 12.32
CA LEU A 26 -6.65 13.36 11.84
C LEU A 26 -6.50 12.23 12.85
N GLU A 27 -7.55 11.43 12.96
CA GLU A 27 -7.46 10.20 13.72
C GLU A 27 -6.43 9.27 13.08
N PRO A 28 -5.71 8.46 13.87
CA PRO A 28 -4.68 7.58 13.31
C PRO A 28 -5.18 6.67 12.19
N SER A 29 -6.36 6.08 12.35
CA SER A 29 -6.92 5.20 11.33
C SER A 29 -7.19 5.95 10.02
N GLU A 30 -7.71 7.16 10.12
CA GLU A 30 -7.99 8.00 8.96
C GLU A 30 -6.69 8.48 8.31
N ARG A 31 -5.70 8.84 9.12
CA ARG A 31 -4.39 9.22 8.61
C ARG A 31 -3.77 8.07 7.82
N ARG A 32 -3.79 6.85 8.37
CA ARG A 32 -3.24 5.68 7.68
C ARG A 32 -3.96 5.39 6.37
N ARG A 33 -5.28 5.53 6.35
CA ARG A 33 -6.04 5.35 5.12
C ARG A 33 -5.59 6.33 4.04
N LYS A 34 -5.39 7.59 4.41
CA LYS A 34 -4.94 8.62 3.47
C LYS A 34 -3.50 8.38 3.02
N ILE A 35 -2.64 7.92 3.91
CA ILE A 35 -1.25 7.61 3.57
C ILE A 35 -1.20 6.52 2.49
N ILE A 36 -1.95 5.45 2.67
CA ILE A 36 -1.89 4.35 1.70
C ILE A 36 -2.46 4.76 0.35
N GLU A 37 -3.47 5.62 0.32
CA GLU A 37 -4.00 6.17 -0.92
C GLU A 37 -2.95 7.00 -1.65
N ILE A 38 -2.22 7.83 -0.92
CA ILE A 38 -1.15 8.66 -1.48
C ILE A 38 -0.06 7.79 -2.09
N ILE A 39 0.40 6.79 -1.34
CA ILE A 39 1.47 5.91 -1.81
C ILE A 39 1.00 5.13 -3.04
N SER A 40 -0.27 4.76 -3.08
CA SER A 40 -0.84 4.09 -4.25
C SER A 40 -0.76 4.97 -5.51
N ILE A 41 -0.96 6.27 -5.34
CA ILE A 41 -0.91 7.22 -6.45
C ILE A 41 0.53 7.57 -6.82
N ARG A 42 1.31 7.96 -5.83
CA ARG A 42 2.70 8.40 -6.04
C ARG A 42 3.66 7.26 -6.30
N ARG A 43 3.33 6.06 -5.89
CA ARG A 43 4.11 4.82 -5.94
C ARG A 43 5.26 4.79 -4.94
N TYR A 44 5.80 5.92 -4.54
CA TYR A 44 6.88 6.05 -3.57
C TYR A 44 6.81 7.42 -2.90
N ASP A 45 7.15 7.46 -1.62
CA ASP A 45 7.37 8.72 -0.92
C ASP A 45 8.31 8.48 0.25
N THR A 46 8.88 9.56 0.79
CA THR A 46 9.76 9.48 1.94
C THR A 46 8.95 9.64 3.23
N MET A 47 9.45 9.04 4.31
CA MET A 47 8.83 9.21 5.62
C MET A 47 8.82 10.67 6.04
N ARG A 48 9.90 11.38 5.72
CA ARG A 48 10.03 12.80 6.04
C ARG A 48 8.95 13.63 5.36
N ASN A 49 8.73 13.39 4.07
CA ASN A 49 7.74 14.12 3.31
C ASN A 49 6.32 13.85 3.83
N LEU A 50 6.03 12.60 4.12
CA LEU A 50 4.73 12.22 4.68
C LEU A 50 4.52 12.86 6.05
N ALA A 51 5.55 12.84 6.90
CA ALA A 51 5.46 13.48 8.21
C ALA A 51 5.17 14.98 8.08
N CYS A 52 5.83 15.64 7.15
CA CYS A 52 5.62 17.05 6.87
C CYS A 52 4.19 17.32 6.39
N GLU A 53 3.71 16.56 5.42
CA GLU A 53 2.38 16.74 4.87
C GLU A 53 1.26 16.52 5.90
N PHE A 54 1.43 15.52 6.76
CA PHE A 54 0.43 15.23 7.77
C PHE A 54 0.62 16.00 9.07
N GLY A 55 1.70 16.76 9.19
CA GLY A 55 1.96 17.54 10.38
C GLY A 55 2.20 16.71 11.61
N VAL A 56 2.83 15.56 11.46
CA VAL A 56 3.15 14.63 12.55
C VAL A 56 4.65 14.34 12.55
N SER A 57 5.11 13.68 13.61
CA SER A 57 6.52 13.31 13.71
C SER A 57 6.87 12.16 12.78
N TRP A 58 8.14 12.03 12.48
CA TRP A 58 8.69 10.92 11.72
C TRP A 58 8.34 9.57 12.39
N GLN A 59 8.45 9.53 13.72
CA GLN A 59 8.12 8.31 14.47
C GLN A 59 6.66 7.90 14.31
N THR A 60 5.76 8.89 14.26
CA THR A 60 4.34 8.61 14.04
C THR A 60 4.10 7.98 12.68
N ILE A 61 4.72 8.51 11.63
CA ILE A 61 4.62 7.93 10.30
C ILE A 61 5.20 6.52 10.27
N PHE A 62 6.35 6.32 10.93
CA PHE A 62 6.97 5.00 10.99
C PHE A 62 6.04 3.96 11.64
N ARG A 63 5.38 4.34 12.74
CA ARG A 63 4.39 3.48 13.38
C ARG A 63 3.22 3.19 12.46
N ASP A 64 2.75 4.19 11.74
CA ASP A 64 1.67 4.00 10.76
C ASP A 64 2.09 3.00 9.69
N MET A 65 3.34 3.06 9.23
CA MET A 65 3.84 2.12 8.24
C MET A 65 3.86 0.69 8.77
N GLN A 66 4.20 0.51 10.05
CA GLN A 66 4.20 -0.81 10.66
C GLN A 66 2.79 -1.41 10.71
N VAL A 67 1.80 -0.59 11.01
CA VAL A 67 0.40 -1.02 11.01
C VAL A 67 -0.05 -1.35 9.59
N LEU A 68 0.26 -0.47 8.64
CA LEU A 68 -0.12 -0.67 7.23
C LEU A 68 0.57 -1.88 6.61
N ALA A 69 1.79 -2.20 7.05
CA ALA A 69 2.52 -3.35 6.54
C ALA A 69 1.84 -4.68 6.86
N GLU A 70 0.94 -4.70 7.85
CA GLU A 70 0.17 -5.90 8.16
C GLU A 70 -0.88 -6.19 7.09
N GLU A 71 -1.39 -5.16 6.43
CA GLU A 71 -2.44 -5.30 5.42
C GLU A 71 -1.95 -5.15 3.99
N TYR A 72 -0.88 -4.36 3.79
CA TYR A 72 -0.40 -4.02 2.46
C TYR A 72 1.05 -4.46 2.29
N PRO A 73 1.44 -4.87 1.07
CA PRO A 73 2.81 -5.34 0.80
C PRO A 73 3.77 -4.16 0.64
N LEU A 74 3.93 -3.38 1.68
CA LEU A 74 4.80 -2.20 1.65
C LEU A 74 6.26 -2.58 1.50
N ILE A 75 6.99 -1.81 0.70
CA ILE A 75 8.44 -1.89 0.57
C ILE A 75 9.01 -0.70 1.33
N ILE A 76 9.60 -0.95 2.48
CA ILE A 76 10.12 0.09 3.36
C ILE A 76 11.65 0.11 3.25
N THR A 77 12.21 1.26 2.90
CA THR A 77 13.64 1.48 2.84
C THR A 77 14.08 2.26 4.06
N ARG A 78 15.09 1.75 4.77
CA ARG A 78 15.63 2.38 5.97
C ARG A 78 16.80 3.27 5.63
N GLY A 79 17.17 4.15 6.58
CA GLY A 79 18.33 5.02 6.50
C GLY A 79 17.98 6.43 6.07
N ASN A 80 19.01 7.23 5.80
CA ASN A 80 18.84 8.60 5.33
C ASN A 80 18.10 8.58 3.99
N GLY A 81 17.02 9.35 3.92
CA GLY A 81 16.18 9.32 2.74
C GLY A 81 15.28 8.10 2.66
N GLY A 82 15.10 7.40 3.78
CA GLY A 82 14.21 6.24 3.85
C GLY A 82 12.80 6.55 3.43
N GLY A 83 12.16 5.60 2.77
CA GLY A 83 10.84 5.81 2.23
C GLY A 83 10.01 4.54 2.15
N VAL A 84 8.88 4.66 1.50
CA VAL A 84 7.91 3.58 1.38
C VAL A 84 7.37 3.56 -0.04
N ALA A 85 7.18 2.35 -0.56
CA ALA A 85 6.65 2.14 -1.89
C ALA A 85 5.70 0.95 -1.88
N LEU A 86 4.90 0.84 -2.92
CA LEU A 86 4.10 -0.35 -3.18
C LEU A 86 4.71 -1.11 -4.36
N PRO A 87 4.55 -2.44 -4.39
CA PRO A 87 5.05 -3.23 -5.51
C PRO A 87 4.44 -2.79 -6.83
N LYS A 88 5.21 -2.97 -7.89
CA LYS A 88 4.76 -2.69 -9.24
C LYS A 88 3.48 -3.48 -9.52
N GLY A 89 2.48 -2.81 -10.08
CA GLY A 89 1.21 -3.43 -10.42
C GLY A 89 0.20 -3.51 -9.28
N TYR A 90 0.61 -3.17 -8.06
CA TYR A 90 -0.31 -3.15 -6.92
C TYR A 90 -0.95 -1.76 -6.80
N TYR A 91 -2.28 -1.73 -6.72
CA TYR A 91 -3.05 -0.50 -6.54
C TYR A 91 -4.14 -0.73 -5.50
N VAL A 92 -4.25 0.20 -4.56
CA VAL A 92 -5.18 0.08 -3.44
C VAL A 92 -6.65 0.06 -3.91
N SER A 93 -6.94 0.70 -5.03
CA SER A 93 -8.29 0.72 -5.60
C SER A 93 -8.73 -0.63 -6.14
N GLN A 94 -7.79 -1.54 -6.43
CA GLN A 94 -8.09 -2.89 -6.84
C GLN A 94 -8.12 -3.79 -5.61
N ARG A 95 -8.98 -4.79 -5.64
CA ARG A 95 -9.04 -5.74 -4.54
C ARG A 95 -8.05 -6.87 -4.77
N TYR A 96 -7.14 -7.00 -3.84
CA TYR A 96 -6.15 -8.07 -3.86
C TYR A 96 -6.28 -8.90 -2.60
N LEU A 97 -5.81 -10.13 -2.69
CA LEU A 97 -5.63 -10.94 -1.49
C LEU A 97 -4.52 -10.32 -0.65
N THR A 98 -4.72 -10.30 0.67
CA THR A 98 -3.63 -9.94 1.57
C THR A 98 -2.55 -11.02 1.51
N PRO A 99 -1.30 -10.70 1.86
CA PRO A 99 -0.25 -11.72 1.91
C PRO A 99 -0.61 -12.92 2.77
N LYS A 100 -1.33 -12.69 3.86
CA LYS A 100 -1.78 -13.74 4.75
C LYS A 100 -2.80 -14.66 4.07
N GLN A 101 -3.76 -14.07 3.36
CA GLN A 101 -4.77 -14.82 2.62
C GLN A 101 -4.13 -15.62 1.49
N GLU A 102 -3.25 -14.97 0.72
CA GLU A 102 -2.53 -15.65 -0.37
C GLU A 102 -1.73 -16.83 0.16
N GLY A 103 -0.98 -16.63 1.24
CA GLY A 103 -0.19 -17.68 1.87
C GLY A 103 -1.05 -18.85 2.34
N ALA A 104 -2.20 -18.56 2.93
CA ALA A 104 -3.12 -19.60 3.40
C ALA A 104 -3.64 -20.45 2.23
N ILE A 105 -4.00 -19.82 1.13
CA ILE A 105 -4.48 -20.53 -0.06
C ILE A 105 -3.38 -21.38 -0.63
N ARG A 106 -2.17 -20.84 -0.78
CA ARG A 106 -1.04 -21.60 -1.34
C ARG A 106 -0.68 -22.81 -0.48
N ARG A 107 -0.69 -22.68 0.84
CA ARG A 107 -0.39 -23.78 1.75
C ARG A 107 -1.40 -24.91 1.68
N ASN A 108 -2.62 -24.60 1.29
CA ASN A 108 -3.71 -25.58 1.29
C ASN A 108 -4.02 -26.14 -0.11
N LEU A 109 -3.29 -25.71 -1.14
CA LEU A 109 -3.53 -26.19 -2.51
C LEU A 109 -3.36 -27.71 -2.63
N ASP A 110 -2.44 -28.30 -1.86
CA ASP A 110 -2.16 -29.74 -1.94
C ASP A 110 -3.18 -30.58 -1.18
N VAL A 111 -3.93 -29.97 -0.26
CA VAL A 111 -4.89 -30.70 0.58
C VAL A 111 -6.34 -30.49 0.16
N VAL A 112 -6.61 -29.55 -0.74
CA VAL A 112 -7.97 -29.37 -1.24
C VAL A 112 -8.31 -30.45 -2.26
N ASN A 113 -9.61 -30.65 -2.45
CA ASN A 113 -10.11 -31.57 -3.46
C ASN A 113 -9.53 -31.20 -4.84
N PRO A 114 -9.08 -32.20 -5.63
CA PRO A 114 -8.53 -31.91 -6.96
C PRO A 114 -9.44 -31.07 -7.86
N GLU A 115 -10.76 -31.23 -7.74
CA GLU A 115 -11.70 -30.43 -8.50
C GLU A 115 -11.65 -28.96 -8.09
N ASP A 116 -11.42 -28.68 -6.82
CA ASP A 116 -11.38 -27.33 -6.29
C ASP A 116 -10.00 -26.68 -6.48
N ARG A 117 -8.97 -27.49 -6.66
CA ARG A 117 -7.60 -26.97 -6.79
C ARG A 117 -7.49 -25.98 -7.95
N ALA A 118 -8.05 -26.31 -9.09
CA ALA A 118 -8.03 -25.41 -10.24
C ALA A 118 -8.74 -24.11 -9.95
N ILE A 119 -9.83 -24.18 -9.18
CA ILE A 119 -10.58 -22.98 -8.78
C ILE A 119 -9.74 -22.11 -7.85
N PHE A 120 -9.08 -22.72 -6.85
CA PHE A 120 -8.22 -21.96 -5.93
C PHE A 120 -7.03 -21.34 -6.66
N GLU A 121 -6.46 -22.04 -7.64
CA GLU A 121 -5.40 -21.50 -8.47
C GLU A 121 -5.87 -20.30 -9.29
N SER A 122 -7.11 -20.35 -9.78
CA SER A 122 -7.68 -19.21 -10.51
C SER A 122 -7.87 -18.00 -9.61
N ILE A 123 -8.25 -18.21 -8.35
CA ILE A 123 -8.36 -17.13 -7.37
C ILE A 123 -7.01 -16.47 -7.16
N LEU A 124 -5.96 -17.25 -7.02
CA LEU A 124 -4.60 -16.72 -6.90
C LEU A 124 -4.20 -15.94 -8.15
N SER A 125 -4.51 -16.46 -9.32
CA SER A 125 -4.20 -15.80 -10.59
C SER A 125 -4.90 -14.45 -10.71
N ASP A 126 -6.18 -14.39 -10.31
CA ASP A 126 -6.99 -13.20 -10.48
C ASP A 126 -6.75 -12.14 -9.41
N PHE A 127 -6.48 -12.55 -8.18
CA PHE A 127 -6.51 -11.65 -7.04
C PHE A 127 -5.20 -11.55 -6.28
N ALA A 128 -4.19 -12.38 -6.55
CA ALA A 128 -2.89 -12.23 -5.92
C ALA A 128 -2.18 -11.02 -6.49
N CYS A 129 -1.49 -10.28 -5.62
CA CYS A 129 -0.69 -9.14 -6.05
C CYS A 129 0.45 -9.64 -6.94
N LYS A 130 0.55 -9.07 -8.13
CA LYS A 130 1.65 -9.37 -9.04
C LYS A 130 2.90 -8.64 -8.57
N ARG A 131 3.73 -9.34 -7.84
CA ARG A 131 5.02 -8.80 -7.41
C ARG A 131 5.99 -8.84 -8.56
N ASP A 132 6.88 -7.87 -8.56
CA ASP A 132 7.94 -7.85 -9.56
C ASP A 132 8.92 -8.96 -9.23
N LEU A 133 8.78 -10.08 -9.91
CA LEU A 133 9.61 -11.26 -9.68
C LEU A 133 11.07 -11.04 -10.03
N ASP A 134 11.37 -9.99 -10.79
CA ASP A 134 12.73 -9.66 -11.17
C ASP A 134 13.61 -9.34 -9.96
N ASN A 135 13.01 -8.92 -8.85
CA ASN A 135 13.74 -8.60 -7.64
C ASN A 135 14.00 -9.81 -6.75
N THR A 136 13.43 -10.95 -7.07
CA THR A 136 13.61 -12.14 -6.24
C THR A 136 14.72 -13.06 -6.71
N ASN A 137 15.32 -12.76 -7.84
CA ASN A 137 16.38 -13.58 -8.43
C ASN A 137 17.78 -13.10 -8.10
N THR A 138 17.88 -12.20 -7.17
CA THR A 138 19.20 -11.70 -6.75
C THR A 138 19.57 -12.22 -5.39
#